data_6b781468ae80b93e90e49eb3f980cec4
#
_entry.id   6b781468ae80b93e90e49eb3f980cec4
#
_cell.length_a   1.000
_cell.length_b   1.000
_cell.length_c   1.000
_cell.angle_alpha   90.00
_cell.angle_beta   90.00
_cell.angle_gamma   90.00
#
_symmetry.space_group_name_H-M   'P 1'
#
loop_
_entity.id
_entity.type
_entity.pdbx_description
1 polymer ?
#
loop_
_entity_poly.entity_id
_entity_poly.type
_entity_poly.pdbx_seq_one_letter_code
_entity_poly.pdbx_strand_id
1 'polypeptide(L)'
;MIEEYILQHLQEQAKLKSHLASYNGLPAVFFNTAPSELDPAWDEEKHFGQLILHLAMQDDPQRQAKSRLTVEVLSEKNSQTEYALIDAVRESLDGWFFAEAKKVISAQWMSMESIEGKTIVTFQVTEYQDQTLFAENPAALLSEWSKEHLPEILGTPCYLLGRNDVTLQRAFKPSEEKPAIYWRLCKTGKCETFKGGSGTLWRSGIICGHIIVPGNSARADAIAILLEHALLRESRIEGSGSFILIGESQGLDLTQSPAQTGQLTVEAIYPITADKPACEKLQHVSVAMKERE
;
A
#
# COMPACT_ATOMS: atom_id res chain seq x y z
N MET A 1 -6.41 8.24 13.94
CA MET A 1 -5.26 8.59 13.06
C MET A 1 -4.31 7.38 12.99
N ILE A 2 -3.57 7.24 11.88
CA ILE A 2 -2.66 6.08 11.66
C ILE A 2 -1.59 5.97 12.75
N GLU A 3 -1.17 7.11 13.29
CA GLU A 3 -0.25 7.22 14.44
C GLU A 3 -0.80 6.51 15.69
N GLU A 4 -2.09 6.63 15.96
CA GLU A 4 -2.73 5.94 17.09
C GLU A 4 -2.70 4.43 16.91
N TYR A 5 -2.82 3.95 15.67
CA TYR A 5 -2.77 2.50 15.40
C TYR A 5 -1.35 1.95 15.55
N ILE A 6 -0.32 2.72 15.16
CA ILE A 6 1.07 2.37 15.43
C ILE A 6 1.34 2.33 16.92
N LEU A 7 0.89 3.35 17.65
CA LEU A 7 1.04 3.46 19.11
C LEU A 7 0.40 2.26 19.80
N GLN A 8 -0.90 2.03 19.53
CA GLN A 8 -1.64 0.92 20.11
C GLN A 8 -0.99 -0.41 19.80
N HIS A 9 -0.57 -0.62 18.55
CA HIS A 9 0.10 -1.84 18.13
C HIS A 9 1.37 -2.10 18.94
N LEU A 10 2.22 -1.09 19.13
CA LEU A 10 3.45 -1.23 19.92
C LEU A 10 3.14 -1.48 21.41
N GLN A 11 2.16 -0.78 21.98
CA GLN A 11 1.73 -0.96 23.35
C GLN A 11 1.15 -2.36 23.63
N GLU A 12 0.60 -3.03 22.62
CA GLU A 12 0.05 -4.38 22.72
C GLU A 12 1.12 -5.49 22.61
N GLN A 13 2.34 -5.18 22.09
CA GLN A 13 3.39 -6.18 21.89
C GLN A 13 3.96 -6.70 23.20
N ALA A 14 3.79 -7.98 23.47
CA ALA A 14 4.24 -8.60 24.73
C ALA A 14 5.75 -8.46 24.96
N LYS A 15 6.57 -8.57 23.89
CA LYS A 15 8.02 -8.40 23.97
C LYS A 15 8.42 -6.97 24.37
N LEU A 16 7.72 -5.96 23.88
CA LEU A 16 7.97 -4.57 24.24
C LEU A 16 7.56 -4.30 25.70
N LYS A 17 6.41 -4.80 26.13
CA LYS A 17 5.91 -4.64 27.51
C LYS A 17 6.92 -5.06 28.59
N SER A 18 7.71 -6.09 28.32
CA SER A 18 8.70 -6.59 29.29
C SER A 18 9.95 -5.73 29.42
N HIS A 19 10.17 -4.78 28.50
CA HIS A 19 11.36 -3.93 28.43
C HIS A 19 11.06 -2.45 28.58
N LEU A 20 9.79 -2.06 28.51
CA LEU A 20 9.37 -0.67 28.63
C LEU A 20 8.93 -0.33 30.03
N ALA A 21 9.24 0.90 30.47
CA ALA A 21 8.63 1.48 31.65
C ALA A 21 7.12 1.62 31.48
N SER A 22 6.42 1.84 32.56
CA SER A 22 4.96 2.02 32.56
C SER A 22 4.59 3.49 32.83
N TYR A 23 3.67 4.00 32.02
CA TYR A 23 3.09 5.33 32.14
C TYR A 23 1.57 5.24 32.06
N ASN A 24 0.85 5.68 33.10
CA ASN A 24 -0.59 5.49 33.24
C ASN A 24 -1.05 4.03 33.03
N GLY A 25 -0.29 3.05 33.50
CA GLY A 25 -0.58 1.63 33.35
C GLY A 25 -0.37 1.07 31.93
N LEU A 26 0.20 1.85 31.01
CA LEU A 26 0.53 1.44 29.64
C LEU A 26 2.05 1.45 29.41
N PRO A 27 2.58 0.66 28.50
CA PRO A 27 3.98 0.73 28.07
C PRO A 27 4.35 2.13 27.59
N ALA A 28 5.50 2.63 28.00
CA ALA A 28 5.99 3.98 27.72
C ALA A 28 6.38 4.16 26.24
N VAL A 29 5.38 4.33 25.38
CA VAL A 29 5.49 4.61 23.95
C VAL A 29 4.76 5.92 23.68
N PHE A 30 5.45 6.88 23.08
CA PHE A 30 4.95 8.24 22.88
C PHE A 30 5.12 8.69 21.43
N PHE A 31 4.31 9.65 20.99
CA PHE A 31 4.51 10.36 19.73
C PHE A 31 5.09 11.75 19.98
N ASN A 32 6.12 12.10 19.21
CA ASN A 32 6.82 13.37 19.18
C ASN A 32 7.55 13.75 20.48
N THR A 33 6.95 13.56 21.63
CA THR A 33 7.53 14.00 22.91
C THR A 33 7.10 13.08 24.04
N ALA A 34 8.06 12.66 24.87
CA ALA A 34 7.77 11.99 26.13
C ALA A 34 7.29 13.00 27.19
N PRO A 35 6.47 12.58 28.17
CA PRO A 35 6.16 13.37 29.34
C PRO A 35 7.43 13.74 30.14
N SER A 36 7.30 14.78 30.98
CA SER A 36 8.38 15.14 31.92
C SER A 36 8.68 13.97 32.86
N GLU A 37 9.96 13.79 33.22
CA GLU A 37 10.38 12.80 34.21
C GLU A 37 9.72 13.01 35.59
N LEU A 38 9.26 14.24 35.88
CA LEU A 38 8.55 14.60 37.10
C LEU A 38 7.03 14.41 37.00
N ASP A 39 6.51 13.88 35.89
CA ASP A 39 5.09 13.66 35.73
C ASP A 39 4.62 12.57 36.70
N PRO A 40 3.59 12.84 37.55
CA PRO A 40 3.10 11.86 38.51
C PRO A 40 2.42 10.63 37.89
N ALA A 41 2.21 10.62 36.58
CA ALA A 41 1.63 9.49 35.86
C ALA A 41 2.62 8.35 35.56
N TRP A 42 3.89 8.52 35.89
CA TRP A 42 4.86 7.44 35.86
C TRP A 42 4.59 6.45 36.99
N ASP A 43 4.50 5.16 36.68
CA ASP A 43 4.22 4.12 37.64
C ASP A 43 5.49 3.66 38.42
N GLU A 44 6.68 4.08 37.94
CA GLU A 44 7.99 3.69 38.49
C GLU A 44 8.90 4.90 38.70
N GLU A 45 9.82 4.83 39.66
CA GLU A 45 10.83 5.89 39.91
C GLU A 45 11.88 5.96 38.75
N LYS A 46 12.13 4.84 38.06
CA LYS A 46 13.07 4.76 36.95
C LYS A 46 12.31 4.64 35.64
N HIS A 47 12.50 5.61 34.78
CA HIS A 47 11.79 5.73 33.50
C HIS A 47 12.63 5.22 32.32
N PHE A 48 13.50 4.23 32.54
CA PHE A 48 14.27 3.61 31.47
C PHE A 48 13.41 2.58 30.70
N GLY A 49 13.64 2.52 29.40
CA GLY A 49 12.81 1.75 28.49
C GLY A 49 11.62 2.59 28.01
N GLN A 50 11.92 3.60 27.18
CA GLN A 50 10.91 4.45 26.53
C GLN A 50 11.11 4.44 25.03
N LEU A 51 10.03 4.56 24.28
CA LEU A 51 10.04 4.77 22.82
C LEU A 51 9.39 6.10 22.47
N ILE A 52 10.08 6.92 21.70
CA ILE A 52 9.52 8.15 21.13
C ILE A 52 9.48 8.01 19.62
N LEU A 53 8.30 8.10 19.06
CA LEU A 53 8.01 7.91 17.65
C LEU A 53 7.87 9.25 16.94
N HIS A 54 8.46 9.36 15.76
CA HIS A 54 8.31 10.51 14.88
C HIS A 54 7.94 10.00 13.48
N LEU A 55 6.73 10.28 13.04
CA LEU A 55 6.27 9.93 11.70
C LEU A 55 6.33 11.15 10.79
N ALA A 56 7.27 11.13 9.85
CA ALA A 56 7.41 12.16 8.82
C ALA A 56 6.85 11.63 7.50
N MET A 57 5.62 12.01 7.19
CA MET A 57 5.03 11.77 5.88
C MET A 57 5.44 12.90 4.94
N GLN A 58 5.99 12.57 3.79
CA GLN A 58 6.37 13.54 2.76
C GLN A 58 5.58 13.30 1.49
N ASP A 59 4.89 14.34 1.03
CA ASP A 59 4.38 14.37 -0.34
C ASP A 59 5.57 14.52 -1.30
N ASP A 60 5.87 13.46 -2.03
CA ASP A 60 6.91 13.48 -3.04
C ASP A 60 6.28 13.53 -4.44
N PRO A 61 6.42 14.69 -5.16
CA PRO A 61 5.91 14.82 -6.52
C PRO A 61 6.52 13.81 -7.49
N GLN A 62 7.73 13.35 -7.22
CA GLN A 62 8.42 12.32 -8.00
C GLN A 62 8.07 10.90 -7.55
N ARG A 63 7.24 10.76 -6.52
CA ARG A 63 6.82 9.48 -5.91
C ARG A 63 7.99 8.60 -5.44
N GLN A 64 9.06 9.22 -5.02
CA GLN A 64 10.14 8.53 -4.33
C GLN A 64 9.77 8.45 -2.85
N ALA A 65 9.76 7.25 -2.29
CA ALA A 65 9.41 7.05 -0.88
C ALA A 65 10.44 7.76 0.01
N LYS A 66 10.07 8.90 0.57
CA LYS A 66 10.88 9.67 1.53
C LYS A 66 10.27 9.72 2.92
N SER A 67 9.06 9.18 3.08
CA SER A 67 8.41 9.10 4.38
C SER A 67 9.17 8.17 5.31
N ARG A 68 9.28 8.56 6.57
CA ARG A 68 10.07 7.83 7.57
C ARG A 68 9.31 7.77 8.89
N LEU A 69 9.46 6.63 9.56
CA LEU A 69 9.12 6.46 10.97
C LEU A 69 10.44 6.30 11.73
N THR A 70 10.73 7.24 12.59
CA THR A 70 11.89 7.21 13.46
C THR A 70 11.46 6.85 14.87
N VAL A 71 12.15 5.92 15.50
CA VAL A 71 11.92 5.50 16.88
C VAL A 71 13.16 5.80 17.69
N GLU A 72 13.07 6.76 18.61
CA GLU A 72 14.10 6.98 19.61
C GLU A 72 13.92 5.96 20.73
N VAL A 73 14.93 5.17 20.99
CA VAL A 73 14.97 4.19 22.06
C VAL A 73 15.79 4.77 23.21
N LEU A 74 15.14 5.05 24.32
CA LEU A 74 15.74 5.54 25.55
C LEU A 74 15.87 4.38 26.53
N SER A 75 17.10 3.92 26.77
CA SER A 75 17.39 2.79 27.67
C SER A 75 18.64 3.04 28.48
N GLU A 76 18.93 2.21 29.47
CA GLU A 76 20.26 2.22 30.14
C GLU A 76 21.32 1.84 29.11
N LYS A 77 22.36 2.68 28.99
CA LYS A 77 23.45 2.53 28.00
C LYS A 77 24.10 1.15 28.07
N ASN A 78 24.35 0.57 26.90
CA ASN A 78 25.11 -0.68 26.71
C ASN A 78 24.57 -1.86 27.51
N SER A 79 23.29 -1.85 27.82
CA SER A 79 22.66 -2.97 28.53
C SER A 79 22.17 -4.04 27.53
N GLN A 80 22.17 -5.29 27.94
CA GLN A 80 21.52 -6.37 27.20
C GLN A 80 20.04 -6.03 26.93
N THR A 81 19.43 -5.24 27.80
CA THR A 81 18.06 -4.73 27.69
C THR A 81 17.91 -3.80 26.47
N GLU A 82 18.90 -2.94 26.17
CA GLU A 82 18.87 -2.05 25.01
C GLU A 82 18.76 -2.84 23.70
N TYR A 83 19.63 -3.84 23.52
CA TYR A 83 19.59 -4.67 22.31
C TYR A 83 18.27 -5.47 22.21
N ALA A 84 17.77 -6.01 23.30
CA ALA A 84 16.50 -6.73 23.33
C ALA A 84 15.31 -5.80 22.97
N LEU A 85 15.36 -4.55 23.45
CA LEU A 85 14.34 -3.54 23.12
C LEU A 85 14.39 -3.14 21.63
N ILE A 86 15.60 -2.94 21.08
CA ILE A 86 15.78 -2.63 19.65
C ILE A 86 15.27 -3.78 18.77
N ASP A 87 15.61 -5.01 19.11
CA ASP A 87 15.13 -6.19 18.38
C ASP A 87 13.61 -6.31 18.46
N ALA A 88 13.02 -6.05 19.63
CA ALA A 88 11.58 -6.06 19.82
C ALA A 88 10.89 -4.96 19.00
N VAL A 89 11.46 -3.75 18.92
CA VAL A 89 10.98 -2.65 18.06
C VAL A 89 11.04 -3.05 16.59
N ARG A 90 12.16 -3.65 16.17
CA ARG A 90 12.32 -4.13 14.80
C ARG A 90 11.28 -5.18 14.44
N GLU A 91 11.10 -6.21 15.25
CA GLU A 91 10.12 -7.27 15.03
C GLU A 91 8.68 -6.74 14.97
N SER A 92 8.39 -5.69 15.76
CA SER A 92 7.07 -5.10 15.88
C SER A 92 6.71 -4.13 14.76
N LEU A 93 7.70 -3.65 13.97
CA LEU A 93 7.46 -2.65 12.92
C LEU A 93 7.90 -3.12 11.54
N ASP A 94 8.98 -3.91 11.43
CA ASP A 94 9.51 -4.33 10.13
C ASP A 94 8.54 -5.26 9.38
N GLY A 95 8.11 -4.79 8.22
CA GLY A 95 7.13 -5.49 7.38
C GLY A 95 5.69 -5.40 7.88
N TRP A 96 5.39 -4.57 8.88
CA TRP A 96 4.03 -4.30 9.33
C TRP A 96 3.34 -3.22 8.51
N PHE A 97 2.03 -3.38 8.38
CA PHE A 97 1.13 -2.49 7.67
C PHE A 97 0.11 -1.91 8.64
N PHE A 98 -0.19 -0.62 8.46
CA PHE A 98 -1.18 0.11 9.25
C PHE A 98 -2.20 0.71 8.31
N ALA A 99 -3.47 0.38 8.52
CA ALA A 99 -4.56 0.79 7.64
C ALA A 99 -5.55 1.70 8.36
N GLU A 100 -5.86 2.83 7.73
CA GLU A 100 -6.90 3.76 8.16
C GLU A 100 -7.74 4.17 6.96
N ALA A 101 -9.02 3.76 6.97
CA ALA A 101 -9.97 4.10 5.90
C ALA A 101 -9.41 3.86 4.49
N LYS A 102 -8.97 4.94 3.82
CA LYS A 102 -8.46 4.91 2.44
C LYS A 102 -6.94 4.92 2.33
N LYS A 103 -6.26 4.92 3.46
CA LYS A 103 -4.81 5.05 3.54
C LYS A 103 -4.22 3.81 4.20
N VAL A 104 -3.23 3.24 3.54
CA VAL A 104 -2.43 2.14 4.09
C VAL A 104 -0.97 2.54 4.02
N ILE A 105 -0.24 2.33 5.09
CA ILE A 105 1.22 2.49 5.09
C ILE A 105 1.90 1.19 5.49
N SER A 106 3.11 0.96 5.01
CA SER A 106 4.00 -0.08 5.52
C SER A 106 5.26 0.54 6.10
N ALA A 107 5.82 -0.11 7.11
CA ALA A 107 7.12 0.23 7.68
C ALA A 107 8.13 -0.86 7.33
N GLN A 108 9.32 -0.46 6.86
CA GLN A 108 10.43 -1.35 6.53
C GLN A 108 11.69 -0.88 7.22
N TRP A 109 12.39 -1.78 7.86
CA TRP A 109 13.68 -1.49 8.49
C TRP A 109 14.64 -0.82 7.51
N MET A 110 15.28 0.26 7.95
CA MET A 110 16.24 1.01 7.14
C MET A 110 17.60 1.07 7.81
N SER A 111 17.70 1.64 9.01
CA SER A 111 18.97 1.84 9.70
C SER A 111 18.77 1.97 11.21
N MET A 112 19.88 1.87 11.91
CA MET A 112 20.01 2.14 13.34
C MET A 112 21.25 2.99 13.56
N GLU A 113 21.13 4.01 14.37
CA GLU A 113 22.23 4.92 14.73
C GLU A 113 22.22 5.20 16.23
N SER A 114 23.39 5.26 16.86
CA SER A 114 23.53 5.64 18.26
C SER A 114 24.06 7.06 18.37
N ILE A 115 23.30 7.98 18.94
CA ILE A 115 23.62 9.41 19.02
C ILE A 115 23.40 9.88 20.45
N GLU A 116 24.45 10.46 21.08
CA GLU A 116 24.37 11.16 22.37
C GLU A 116 23.60 10.43 23.50
N GLY A 117 23.71 9.12 23.53
CA GLY A 117 23.10 8.34 24.62
C GLY A 117 21.70 7.82 24.38
N LYS A 118 21.21 7.97 23.15
CA LYS A 118 19.99 7.33 22.68
C LYS A 118 20.25 6.56 21.38
N THR A 119 19.50 5.52 21.13
CA THR A 119 19.54 4.79 19.88
C THR A 119 18.34 5.19 19.03
N ILE A 120 18.63 5.57 17.78
CA ILE A 120 17.60 5.97 16.79
C ILE A 120 17.46 4.84 15.79
N VAL A 121 16.26 4.29 15.71
CA VAL A 121 15.88 3.26 14.73
C VAL A 121 15.01 3.91 13.67
N THR A 122 15.38 3.73 12.41
CA THR A 122 14.67 4.34 11.27
C THR A 122 14.04 3.28 10.40
N PHE A 123 12.77 3.47 10.10
CA PHE A 123 12.02 2.69 9.14
C PHE A 123 11.63 3.57 7.95
N GLN A 124 11.77 3.03 6.75
CA GLN A 124 11.18 3.62 5.56
C GLN A 124 9.68 3.35 5.57
N VAL A 125 8.89 4.40 5.32
CA VAL A 125 7.44 4.30 5.21
C VAL A 125 7.01 4.42 3.76
N THR A 126 6.19 3.48 3.30
CA THR A 126 5.58 3.50 1.97
C THR A 126 4.07 3.63 2.11
N GLU A 127 3.47 4.58 1.39
CA GLU A 127 2.03 4.79 1.36
C GLU A 127 1.41 4.12 0.13
N TYR A 128 0.32 3.38 0.35
CA TYR A 128 -0.50 2.74 -0.68
C TYR A 128 -1.81 3.50 -0.80
N GLN A 129 -1.92 4.28 -1.87
CA GLN A 129 -3.08 5.13 -2.13
C GLN A 129 -4.28 4.34 -2.63
N ASP A 130 -5.48 4.81 -2.32
CA ASP A 130 -6.72 4.27 -2.85
C ASP A 130 -6.79 4.46 -4.37
N GLN A 131 -6.80 3.37 -5.11
CA GLN A 131 -6.88 3.37 -6.57
C GLN A 131 -8.33 3.47 -7.08
N THR A 132 -9.31 3.33 -6.19
CA THR A 132 -10.73 3.36 -6.54
C THR A 132 -11.33 4.77 -6.54
N LEU A 133 -10.53 5.79 -6.22
CA LEU A 133 -10.96 7.20 -6.21
C LEU A 133 -11.44 7.70 -7.57
N PHE A 134 -10.91 7.12 -8.65
CA PHE A 134 -11.28 7.48 -10.02
C PHE A 134 -11.85 6.26 -10.73
N ALA A 135 -13.10 6.34 -11.16
CA ALA A 135 -13.82 5.23 -11.81
C ALA A 135 -13.11 4.72 -13.09
N GLU A 136 -12.35 5.56 -13.76
CA GLU A 136 -11.60 5.24 -14.98
C GLU A 136 -10.15 4.80 -14.73
N ASN A 137 -9.77 4.55 -13.46
CA ASN A 137 -8.42 4.11 -13.15
C ASN A 137 -8.24 2.63 -13.51
N PRO A 138 -7.41 2.30 -14.50
CA PRO A 138 -7.20 0.91 -14.92
C PRO A 138 -6.58 0.03 -13.82
N ALA A 139 -5.86 0.60 -12.87
CA ALA A 139 -5.34 -0.14 -11.72
C ALA A 139 -6.46 -0.57 -10.76
N ALA A 140 -7.57 0.17 -10.68
CA ALA A 140 -8.74 -0.24 -9.92
C ALA A 140 -9.40 -1.47 -10.52
N LEU A 141 -9.48 -1.56 -11.86
CA LEU A 141 -10.02 -2.74 -12.55
C LEU A 141 -9.15 -3.99 -12.33
N LEU A 142 -7.81 -3.85 -12.41
CA LEU A 142 -6.89 -4.94 -12.05
C LEU A 142 -7.05 -5.37 -10.59
N SER A 143 -7.27 -4.42 -9.70
CA SER A 143 -7.51 -4.71 -8.30
C SER A 143 -8.86 -5.44 -8.09
N GLU A 144 -9.89 -5.11 -8.86
CA GLU A 144 -11.20 -5.80 -8.85
C GLU A 144 -11.06 -7.23 -9.38
N TRP A 145 -10.42 -7.41 -10.53
CA TRP A 145 -10.08 -8.73 -11.08
C TRP A 145 -9.30 -9.57 -10.07
N SER A 146 -8.32 -8.97 -9.41
CA SER A 146 -7.51 -9.64 -8.40
C SER A 146 -8.35 -10.13 -7.21
N LYS A 147 -9.36 -9.37 -6.78
CA LYS A 147 -10.25 -9.76 -5.68
C LYS A 147 -11.00 -11.06 -6.00
N GLU A 148 -11.37 -11.24 -7.26
CA GLU A 148 -12.15 -12.39 -7.72
C GLU A 148 -11.27 -13.60 -8.02
N HIS A 149 -10.10 -13.39 -8.65
CA HIS A 149 -9.30 -14.50 -9.20
C HIS A 149 -8.11 -14.92 -8.34
N LEU A 150 -7.53 -14.01 -7.54
CA LEU A 150 -6.34 -14.34 -6.75
C LEU A 150 -6.53 -15.50 -5.76
N PRO A 151 -7.65 -15.64 -5.06
CA PRO A 151 -7.85 -16.78 -4.15
C PRO A 151 -7.73 -18.13 -4.87
N GLU A 152 -8.20 -18.21 -6.12
CA GLU A 152 -8.08 -19.41 -6.94
C GLU A 152 -6.65 -19.60 -7.48
N ILE A 153 -6.05 -18.53 -8.03
CA ILE A 153 -4.68 -18.57 -8.61
C ILE A 153 -3.64 -18.93 -7.54
N LEU A 154 -3.75 -18.35 -6.35
CA LEU A 154 -2.76 -18.52 -5.29
C LEU A 154 -3.08 -19.70 -4.35
N GLY A 155 -4.33 -20.16 -4.32
CA GLY A 155 -4.81 -21.14 -3.36
C GLY A 155 -4.86 -20.60 -1.91
N THR A 156 -4.60 -19.31 -1.71
CA THR A 156 -4.53 -18.65 -0.40
C THR A 156 -5.17 -17.26 -0.45
N PRO A 157 -5.74 -16.77 0.67
CA PRO A 157 -6.25 -15.41 0.72
C PRO A 157 -5.10 -14.40 0.59
N CYS A 158 -5.41 -13.18 0.17
CA CYS A 158 -4.44 -12.08 0.11
C CYS A 158 -5.01 -10.79 0.71
N TYR A 159 -4.12 -9.86 1.08
CA TYR A 159 -4.48 -8.49 1.38
C TYR A 159 -4.44 -7.68 0.08
N LEU A 160 -5.58 -7.15 -0.34
CA LEU A 160 -5.64 -6.22 -1.47
C LEU A 160 -5.55 -4.80 -0.94
N LEU A 161 -4.43 -4.14 -1.26
CA LEU A 161 -4.18 -2.76 -0.86
C LEU A 161 -4.77 -1.78 -1.87
N GLY A 162 -5.06 -0.55 -1.42
CA GLY A 162 -5.55 0.51 -2.29
C GLY A 162 -7.00 0.31 -2.75
N ARG A 163 -7.82 -0.31 -1.94
CA ARG A 163 -9.27 -0.49 -2.15
C ARG A 163 -10.07 -0.02 -0.94
N ASN A 164 -11.09 0.79 -1.16
CA ASN A 164 -11.96 1.29 -0.11
C ASN A 164 -13.11 0.34 0.26
N ASP A 165 -13.40 -0.66 -0.59
CA ASP A 165 -14.43 -1.68 -0.38
C ASP A 165 -13.90 -2.94 0.35
N VAL A 166 -12.60 -2.96 0.68
CA VAL A 166 -11.96 -4.03 1.44
C VAL A 166 -11.64 -3.53 2.84
N THR A 167 -12.21 -4.19 3.85
CA THR A 167 -11.88 -3.89 5.25
C THR A 167 -10.59 -4.58 5.62
N LEU A 168 -9.55 -3.79 5.88
CA LEU A 168 -8.28 -4.27 6.40
C LEU A 168 -8.25 -4.13 7.92
N GLN A 169 -7.47 -4.99 8.58
CA GLN A 169 -7.16 -4.84 10.00
C GLN A 169 -6.34 -3.55 10.19
N ARG A 170 -6.49 -2.89 11.36
CA ARG A 170 -5.76 -1.66 11.68
C ARG A 170 -4.24 -1.84 11.64
N ALA A 171 -3.77 -2.98 12.11
CA ALA A 171 -2.39 -3.42 11.99
C ALA A 171 -2.36 -4.88 11.51
N PHE A 172 -1.55 -5.18 10.49
CA PHE A 172 -1.37 -6.53 9.96
C PHE A 172 0.02 -6.70 9.34
N LYS A 173 0.47 -7.94 9.31
CA LYS A 173 1.72 -8.30 8.65
C LYS A 173 1.42 -9.33 7.57
N PRO A 174 1.68 -9.02 6.29
CA PRO A 174 1.58 -10.03 5.24
C PRO A 174 2.55 -11.18 5.49
N SER A 175 2.18 -12.35 5.02
CA SER A 175 2.96 -13.58 5.17
C SER A 175 2.92 -14.40 3.89
N GLU A 176 3.61 -15.54 3.86
CA GLU A 176 3.56 -16.50 2.75
C GLU A 176 2.15 -17.04 2.49
N GLU A 177 1.38 -17.21 3.57
CA GLU A 177 0.02 -17.73 3.53
C GLU A 177 -1.00 -16.64 3.18
N LYS A 178 -0.65 -15.37 3.41
CA LYS A 178 -1.50 -14.22 3.12
C LYS A 178 -0.67 -13.03 2.64
N PRO A 179 -0.21 -13.03 1.38
CA PRO A 179 0.58 -11.94 0.80
C PRO A 179 -0.24 -10.66 0.66
N ALA A 180 0.43 -9.51 0.53
CA ALA A 180 -0.22 -8.28 0.14
C ALA A 180 0.04 -7.96 -1.34
N ILE A 181 -1.00 -7.51 -2.03
CA ILE A 181 -0.95 -7.16 -3.44
C ILE A 181 -1.52 -5.76 -3.64
N TYR A 182 -0.83 -4.97 -4.44
CA TYR A 182 -1.20 -3.59 -4.76
C TYR A 182 -0.96 -3.31 -6.23
N TRP A 183 -1.93 -2.68 -6.87
CA TRP A 183 -1.83 -2.22 -8.24
C TRP A 183 -1.81 -0.70 -8.29
N ARG A 184 -0.92 -0.12 -9.07
CA ARG A 184 -0.76 1.32 -9.18
C ARG A 184 -0.56 1.72 -10.63
N LEU A 185 -1.33 2.72 -11.09
CA LEU A 185 -1.08 3.36 -12.38
C LEU A 185 0.20 4.20 -12.28
N CYS A 186 1.25 3.77 -12.96
CA CYS A 186 2.57 4.39 -12.90
C CYS A 186 2.78 5.44 -13.98
N LYS A 187 2.21 5.22 -15.17
CA LYS A 187 2.38 6.10 -16.32
C LYS A 187 1.16 6.02 -17.23
N THR A 188 0.78 7.15 -17.83
CA THR A 188 -0.22 7.20 -18.89
C THR A 188 0.45 7.58 -20.20
N GLY A 189 0.09 6.89 -21.27
CA GLY A 189 0.49 7.19 -22.63
C GLY A 189 -0.38 8.24 -23.31
N LYS A 190 -0.20 8.40 -24.58
CA LYS A 190 -1.02 9.29 -25.42
C LYS A 190 -2.47 8.79 -25.48
N CYS A 191 -3.37 9.73 -25.60
CA CYS A 191 -4.77 9.45 -25.89
C CYS A 191 -4.94 9.42 -27.41
N GLU A 192 -5.50 8.35 -27.94
CA GLU A 192 -5.73 8.18 -29.38
C GLU A 192 -7.23 8.04 -29.66
N THR A 193 -7.67 8.69 -30.71
CA THR A 193 -9.02 8.47 -31.24
C THR A 193 -8.98 7.36 -32.26
N PHE A 194 -9.74 6.30 -32.04
CA PHE A 194 -9.96 5.33 -33.12
C PHE A 194 -10.72 6.01 -34.27
N LYS A 195 -10.21 5.84 -35.48
CA LYS A 195 -10.82 6.36 -36.73
C LYS A 195 -12.14 5.64 -37.06
N GLY A 196 -13.06 5.60 -36.13
CA GLY A 196 -14.35 4.91 -36.25
C GLY A 196 -15.54 5.69 -35.71
N GLY A 197 -15.36 6.92 -35.26
CA GLY A 197 -16.47 7.87 -35.03
C GLY A 197 -17.31 7.63 -33.78
N SER A 198 -16.89 6.79 -32.82
CA SER A 198 -17.70 6.50 -31.62
C SER A 198 -17.61 7.54 -30.49
N GLY A 199 -16.78 8.55 -30.63
CA GLY A 199 -16.52 9.54 -29.56
C GLY A 199 -15.76 8.95 -28.35
N THR A 200 -15.31 7.71 -28.41
CA THR A 200 -14.49 7.08 -27.37
C THR A 200 -13.04 7.38 -27.62
N LEU A 201 -12.38 7.93 -26.61
CA LEU A 201 -10.94 8.11 -26.60
C LEU A 201 -10.30 6.87 -25.96
N TRP A 202 -9.18 6.41 -26.50
CA TRP A 202 -8.43 5.29 -25.97
C TRP A 202 -7.09 5.77 -25.44
N ARG A 203 -6.73 5.32 -24.26
CA ARG A 203 -5.45 5.66 -23.61
C ARG A 203 -4.73 4.39 -23.24
N SER A 204 -3.42 4.38 -23.42
CA SER A 204 -2.57 3.38 -22.80
C SER A 204 -2.09 3.84 -21.43
N GLY A 205 -1.82 2.89 -20.55
CA GLY A 205 -1.25 3.14 -19.25
C GLY A 205 -0.37 1.99 -18.81
N ILE A 206 0.64 2.29 -18.01
CA ILE A 206 1.51 1.30 -17.37
C ILE A 206 1.09 1.16 -15.93
N ILE A 207 0.70 -0.04 -15.55
CA ILE A 207 0.32 -0.39 -14.20
C ILE A 207 1.44 -1.21 -13.57
N CYS A 208 1.89 -0.82 -12.37
CA CYS A 208 2.86 -1.56 -11.59
C CYS A 208 2.14 -2.43 -10.56
N GLY A 209 2.50 -3.71 -10.52
CA GLY A 209 2.04 -4.68 -9.55
C GLY A 209 3.07 -4.89 -8.44
N HIS A 210 2.64 -4.72 -7.21
CA HIS A 210 3.45 -4.89 -6.01
C HIS A 210 3.01 -6.16 -5.31
N ILE A 211 3.91 -7.14 -5.19
CA ILE A 211 3.68 -8.39 -4.51
C ILE A 211 4.58 -8.44 -3.28
N ILE A 212 3.97 -8.34 -2.09
CA ILE A 212 4.70 -8.08 -0.86
C ILE A 212 4.53 -9.24 0.11
N VAL A 213 5.66 -9.93 0.37
CA VAL A 213 5.78 -10.99 1.37
C VAL A 213 7.00 -10.66 2.23
N PRO A 214 6.84 -9.94 3.34
CA PRO A 214 7.97 -9.54 4.19
C PRO A 214 8.78 -10.75 4.65
N GLY A 215 10.11 -10.66 4.50
CA GLY A 215 11.04 -11.71 4.90
C GLY A 215 11.14 -12.92 3.95
N ASN A 216 10.32 -12.98 2.88
CA ASN A 216 10.41 -14.05 1.87
C ASN A 216 10.28 -13.51 0.44
N SER A 217 11.40 -13.05 -0.13
CA SER A 217 11.46 -12.59 -1.51
C SER A 217 11.16 -13.70 -2.52
N ALA A 218 11.64 -14.90 -2.28
CA ALA A 218 11.42 -16.03 -3.20
C ALA A 218 9.92 -16.37 -3.35
N ARG A 219 9.14 -16.25 -2.27
CA ARG A 219 7.69 -16.42 -2.33
C ARG A 219 7.01 -15.28 -3.10
N ALA A 220 7.44 -14.04 -2.86
CA ALA A 220 6.96 -12.87 -3.60
C ALA A 220 7.21 -13.02 -5.10
N ASP A 221 8.41 -13.46 -5.49
CA ASP A 221 8.80 -13.68 -6.88
C ASP A 221 7.98 -14.79 -7.53
N ALA A 222 7.78 -15.91 -6.84
CA ALA A 222 6.94 -17.00 -7.32
C ALA A 222 5.49 -16.55 -7.59
N ILE A 223 4.93 -15.72 -6.70
CA ILE A 223 3.60 -15.14 -6.87
C ILE A 223 3.58 -14.17 -8.05
N ALA A 224 4.60 -13.33 -8.22
CA ALA A 224 4.70 -12.39 -9.32
C ALA A 224 4.70 -13.10 -10.68
N ILE A 225 5.45 -14.21 -10.80
CA ILE A 225 5.47 -15.07 -11.99
C ILE A 225 4.09 -15.69 -12.27
N LEU A 226 3.40 -16.19 -11.23
CA LEU A 226 2.06 -16.77 -11.39
C LEU A 226 1.06 -15.71 -11.87
N LEU A 227 1.13 -14.49 -11.34
CA LEU A 227 0.28 -13.39 -11.75
C LEU A 227 0.57 -12.93 -13.18
N GLU A 228 1.83 -12.82 -13.56
CA GLU A 228 2.21 -12.55 -14.94
C GLU A 228 1.60 -13.58 -15.90
N HIS A 229 1.77 -14.87 -15.61
CA HIS A 229 1.22 -15.95 -16.43
C HIS A 229 -0.31 -15.94 -16.47
N ALA A 230 -0.99 -15.56 -15.40
CA ALA A 230 -2.44 -15.43 -15.39
C ALA A 230 -2.88 -14.26 -16.28
N LEU A 231 -2.25 -13.09 -16.13
CA LEU A 231 -2.57 -11.90 -16.92
C LEU A 231 -2.26 -12.06 -18.41
N LEU A 232 -1.21 -12.81 -18.78
CA LEU A 232 -0.91 -13.11 -20.18
C LEU A 232 -2.01 -13.92 -20.89
N ARG A 233 -2.86 -14.60 -20.13
CA ARG A 233 -4.03 -15.34 -20.68
C ARG A 233 -5.26 -14.47 -20.81
N GLU A 234 -5.28 -13.34 -20.13
CA GLU A 234 -6.38 -12.39 -20.16
C GLU A 234 -6.13 -11.37 -21.27
N SER A 235 -6.96 -11.39 -22.31
CA SER A 235 -6.92 -10.33 -23.34
C SER A 235 -7.70 -9.08 -22.91
N ARG A 236 -8.66 -9.25 -22.02
CA ARG A 236 -9.58 -8.22 -21.55
C ARG A 236 -10.00 -8.48 -20.11
N ILE A 237 -9.94 -7.45 -19.29
CA ILE A 237 -10.43 -7.47 -17.91
C ILE A 237 -11.62 -6.51 -17.83
N GLU A 238 -12.75 -7.02 -17.38
CA GLU A 238 -13.99 -6.26 -17.20
C GLU A 238 -14.20 -5.93 -15.72
N GLY A 239 -14.84 -4.80 -15.45
CA GLY A 239 -15.25 -4.37 -14.11
C GLY A 239 -16.47 -3.49 -14.17
N SER A 240 -16.85 -2.87 -13.07
CA SER A 240 -18.09 -2.10 -12.90
C SER A 240 -18.19 -0.91 -13.87
N GLY A 241 -18.67 -1.16 -15.08
CA GLY A 241 -18.97 -0.14 -16.10
C GLY A 241 -17.79 0.28 -16.98
N SER A 242 -16.64 -0.39 -16.88
CA SER A 242 -15.47 -0.16 -17.74
C SER A 242 -14.72 -1.46 -17.99
N PHE A 243 -13.68 -1.40 -18.85
CA PHE A 243 -12.81 -2.54 -19.10
C PHE A 243 -11.42 -2.06 -19.50
N ILE A 244 -10.43 -2.95 -19.40
CA ILE A 244 -9.09 -2.75 -19.93
C ILE A 244 -8.77 -3.89 -20.90
N LEU A 245 -8.03 -3.56 -21.94
CA LEU A 245 -7.34 -4.54 -22.78
C LEU A 245 -5.91 -4.65 -22.26
N ILE A 246 -5.44 -5.87 -22.10
CA ILE A 246 -4.07 -6.14 -21.70
C ILE A 246 -3.19 -6.00 -22.94
N GLY A 247 -2.22 -5.09 -22.89
CA GLY A 247 -1.28 -4.84 -23.95
C GLY A 247 -0.19 -5.92 -24.01
N GLU A 248 0.60 -5.88 -25.09
CA GLU A 248 1.69 -6.82 -25.31
C GLU A 248 2.92 -6.54 -24.41
N SER A 249 3.08 -5.30 -23.96
CA SER A 249 4.20 -4.90 -23.10
C SER A 249 3.92 -5.26 -21.65
N GLN A 250 4.31 -6.47 -21.27
CA GLN A 250 4.37 -6.88 -19.88
C GLN A 250 5.83 -7.11 -19.50
N GLY A 251 6.13 -6.91 -18.24
CA GLY A 251 7.48 -7.09 -17.74
C GLY A 251 7.49 -7.52 -16.30
N LEU A 252 8.37 -8.45 -16.00
CA LEU A 252 8.67 -8.89 -14.65
C LEU A 252 10.13 -8.57 -14.35
N ASP A 253 10.36 -7.72 -13.35
CA ASP A 253 11.69 -7.38 -12.86
C ASP A 253 11.77 -7.70 -11.36
N LEU A 254 12.32 -8.86 -11.05
CA LEU A 254 12.46 -9.37 -9.69
C LEU A 254 13.55 -8.64 -8.89
N THR A 255 14.29 -7.72 -9.50
CA THR A 255 15.27 -6.88 -8.80
C THR A 255 14.65 -5.63 -8.17
N GLN A 256 13.42 -5.32 -8.55
CA GLN A 256 12.70 -4.15 -8.05
C GLN A 256 12.20 -4.37 -6.61
N SER A 257 12.14 -3.26 -5.86
CA SER A 257 11.56 -3.30 -4.51
C SER A 257 10.06 -3.59 -4.56
N PRO A 258 9.59 -4.68 -3.94
CA PRO A 258 8.17 -5.01 -3.88
C PRO A 258 7.31 -3.88 -3.31
N ALA A 259 7.78 -3.23 -2.26
CA ALA A 259 7.03 -2.19 -1.57
C ALA A 259 7.00 -0.85 -2.31
N GLN A 260 8.07 -0.50 -3.04
CA GLN A 260 8.26 0.85 -3.58
C GLN A 260 7.95 0.96 -5.07
N THR A 261 8.54 0.08 -5.87
CA THR A 261 8.48 0.13 -7.34
C THR A 261 7.53 -0.89 -7.94
N GLY A 262 7.38 -2.05 -7.28
CA GLY A 262 6.65 -3.20 -7.80
C GLY A 262 7.49 -4.01 -8.77
N GLN A 263 7.25 -5.32 -8.82
CA GLN A 263 8.00 -6.26 -9.65
C GLN A 263 7.34 -6.48 -11.02
N LEU A 264 6.02 -6.34 -11.10
CA LEU A 264 5.25 -6.64 -12.30
C LEU A 264 4.80 -5.34 -12.98
N THR A 265 4.99 -5.27 -14.29
CA THR A 265 4.55 -4.17 -15.14
C THR A 265 3.53 -4.68 -16.15
N VAL A 266 2.37 -4.05 -16.22
CA VAL A 266 1.28 -4.41 -17.14
C VAL A 266 0.92 -3.18 -17.96
N GLU A 267 0.97 -3.31 -19.29
CA GLU A 267 0.38 -2.31 -20.17
C GLU A 267 -1.14 -2.52 -20.27
N ALA A 268 -1.91 -1.49 -20.01
CA ALA A 268 -3.35 -1.50 -20.13
C ALA A 268 -3.81 -0.46 -21.13
N ILE A 269 -4.72 -0.84 -22.03
CA ILE A 269 -5.39 0.06 -22.96
C ILE A 269 -6.85 0.17 -22.52
N TYR A 270 -7.32 1.37 -22.25
CA TYR A 270 -8.64 1.59 -21.67
C TYR A 270 -9.38 2.76 -22.33
N PRO A 271 -10.72 2.68 -22.42
CA PRO A 271 -11.53 3.74 -22.96
C PRO A 271 -11.66 4.88 -21.94
N ILE A 272 -11.64 6.11 -22.45
CA ILE A 272 -12.06 7.30 -21.71
C ILE A 272 -13.37 7.76 -22.36
N THR A 273 -14.44 7.77 -21.59
CA THR A 273 -15.70 8.37 -21.99
C THR A 273 -15.53 9.89 -21.93
N ALA A 274 -15.48 10.54 -23.10
CA ALA A 274 -15.68 11.97 -23.13
C ALA A 274 -17.10 12.27 -22.62
N ASP A 275 -17.26 13.23 -21.72
CA ASP A 275 -18.56 13.73 -21.33
C ASP A 275 -19.29 14.13 -22.61
N LYS A 276 -20.24 13.32 -23.03
CA LYS A 276 -21.12 13.70 -24.15
C LYS A 276 -21.94 14.87 -23.65
N PRO A 277 -21.87 16.04 -24.32
CA PRO A 277 -22.91 17.04 -24.09
C PRO A 277 -24.24 16.33 -24.23
N ALA A 278 -25.17 16.56 -23.30
CA ALA A 278 -26.48 15.91 -23.30
C ALA A 278 -27.07 16.05 -24.70
N CYS A 279 -26.97 14.97 -25.48
CA CYS A 279 -27.62 14.91 -26.78
C CYS A 279 -29.12 14.84 -26.47
N GLU A 280 -29.88 15.82 -26.96
CA GLU A 280 -31.34 15.71 -26.96
C GLU A 280 -31.72 14.36 -27.56
N LYS A 281 -32.54 13.61 -26.83
CA LYS A 281 -33.05 12.34 -27.34
C LYS A 281 -33.77 12.65 -28.64
N LEU A 282 -33.33 12.04 -29.75
CA LEU A 282 -34.09 12.04 -30.99
C LEU A 282 -35.50 11.51 -30.69
N GLN A 283 -36.47 12.40 -30.59
CA GLN A 283 -37.85 12.03 -30.22
C GLN A 283 -38.62 11.44 -31.36
N HIS A 284 -38.23 11.73 -32.62
CA HIS A 284 -38.89 11.17 -33.82
C HIS A 284 -37.91 11.00 -34.97
N VAL A 285 -37.86 9.81 -35.54
CA VAL A 285 -37.25 9.54 -36.87
C VAL A 285 -38.39 9.25 -37.81
N SER A 286 -38.73 10.18 -38.73
CA SER A 286 -39.64 9.90 -39.83
C SER A 286 -38.85 9.43 -41.04
N VAL A 287 -39.05 8.19 -41.46
CA VAL A 287 -38.51 7.65 -42.72
C VAL A 287 -39.52 7.90 -43.81
N ALA A 288 -39.28 8.84 -44.71
CA ALA A 288 -40.05 9.00 -45.93
C ALA A 288 -39.53 7.96 -46.94
N MET A 289 -40.29 6.93 -47.22
CA MET A 289 -40.07 6.07 -48.37
C MET A 289 -40.49 6.84 -49.63
N LYS A 290 -39.54 7.12 -50.52
CA LYS A 290 -39.79 7.61 -51.83
C LYS A 290 -40.15 6.40 -52.70
N GLU A 291 -41.44 6.23 -53.04
CA GLU A 291 -41.81 5.30 -54.08
C GLU A 291 -41.17 5.73 -55.40
N ARG A 292 -40.46 4.84 -56.04
CA ARG A 292 -39.99 5.03 -57.39
C ARG A 292 -41.11 4.56 -58.31
N GLU A 293 -41.66 5.53 -59.11
CA GLU A 293 -42.41 5.22 -60.31
C GLU A 293 -41.48 4.65 -61.42
#